data_6d4ff5be77ec2634ca39b15e2339a39d
#
_entry.id   6d4ff5be77ec2634ca39b15e2339a39d
#
_cell.length_a   1.000
_cell.length_b   1.000
_cell.length_c   1.000
_cell.angle_alpha   90.00
_cell.angle_beta   90.00
_cell.angle_gamma   90.00
#
_symmetry.space_group_name_H-M   'P 1'
#
loop_
_entity.id
_entity.type
_entity.pdbx_description
1 polymer ?
#
loop_
_entity_poly.entity_id
_entity_poly.type
_entity_poly.pdbx_seq_one_letter_code
_entity_poly.pdbx_strand_id
1 'polypeptide(L)'
;MAYIVQYIKDFSDTEKVRKVCEKYTKLAYKIKVYTHSTNVCSFCMENVDIEYCENPMEQAVLSAHKLYAEKCQFYMDRGGIYSVDPYLFPMAEKIREMDYDEAVEMSVNGYNDISQDVILTAKRNSTRLEILSFEDDEPTTIKEVAGMSEKVIQSITKDTDLAVVTLTEIPDKKGVTYRIFKVLSDENLYVDSIMLPAANQHQQDISFCIKAEDRQDVERILSANRSNLHFKDIIVKSNIAKISVMGAAIQTQSGIATKLLEVLYESDINVMSIFTSEIKISVILERSHADWAIHEIHKKLIR
;
A
#
# COMPACT_ATOMS: atom_id res chain seq x y z
N MET A 1 -33.47 2.97 -13.51
CA MET A 1 -32.78 4.20 -13.14
C MET A 1 -31.41 3.79 -12.66
N ALA A 2 -30.33 4.26 -13.26
CA ALA A 2 -28.97 3.87 -12.89
C ALA A 2 -28.50 4.64 -11.65
N TYR A 3 -27.59 4.04 -10.88
CA TYR A 3 -27.00 4.63 -9.69
C TYR A 3 -25.54 4.99 -9.93
N ILE A 4 -25.13 6.08 -9.32
CA ILE A 4 -23.71 6.42 -9.06
C ILE A 4 -23.55 6.42 -7.55
N VAL A 5 -22.54 5.73 -7.04
CA VAL A 5 -22.17 5.79 -5.62
C VAL A 5 -20.88 6.55 -5.48
N GLN A 6 -20.82 7.45 -4.50
CA GLN A 6 -19.67 8.32 -4.27
C GLN A 6 -19.26 8.26 -2.79
N TYR A 7 -17.97 8.23 -2.55
CA TYR A 7 -17.36 8.63 -1.31
C TYR A 7 -16.75 10.03 -1.49
N ILE A 8 -17.07 10.95 -0.60
CA ILE A 8 -16.53 12.31 -0.62
C ILE A 8 -15.86 12.57 0.73
N LYS A 9 -14.53 12.75 0.70
CA LYS A 9 -13.72 12.94 1.88
C LYS A 9 -14.01 14.27 2.58
N ASP A 10 -14.11 15.35 1.81
CA ASP A 10 -14.30 16.70 2.33
C ASP A 10 -15.51 17.39 1.69
N PHE A 11 -16.40 17.90 2.55
CA PHE A 11 -17.57 18.70 2.20
C PHE A 11 -17.40 20.19 2.49
N SER A 12 -16.20 20.66 2.79
CA SER A 12 -15.94 22.08 3.10
C SER A 12 -16.31 22.99 1.91
N ASP A 13 -16.08 22.52 0.68
CA ASP A 13 -16.49 23.22 -0.54
C ASP A 13 -17.76 22.59 -1.12
N THR A 14 -18.91 23.02 -0.56
CA THR A 14 -20.24 22.52 -1.00
C THR A 14 -20.56 22.86 -2.45
N GLU A 15 -19.94 23.89 -3.04
CA GLU A 15 -20.15 24.25 -4.44
C GLU A 15 -19.49 23.24 -5.38
N LYS A 16 -18.25 22.80 -5.07
CA LYS A 16 -17.60 21.74 -5.82
C LYS A 16 -18.36 20.43 -5.75
N VAL A 17 -18.81 20.03 -4.54
CA VAL A 17 -19.65 18.85 -4.37
C VAL A 17 -20.94 18.95 -5.21
N ARG A 18 -21.60 20.11 -5.19
CA ARG A 18 -22.81 20.37 -5.97
C ARG A 18 -22.56 20.18 -7.47
N LYS A 19 -21.51 20.78 -8.02
CA LYS A 19 -21.15 20.66 -9.44
C LYS A 19 -20.96 19.20 -9.87
N VAL A 20 -20.28 18.40 -9.04
CA VAL A 20 -20.07 16.96 -9.30
C VAL A 20 -21.40 16.22 -9.30
N CYS A 21 -22.26 16.44 -8.32
CA CYS A 21 -23.58 15.82 -8.28
C CYS A 21 -24.48 16.24 -9.45
N GLU A 22 -24.47 17.52 -9.82
CA GLU A 22 -25.23 18.03 -10.96
C GLU A 22 -24.81 17.40 -12.29
N LYS A 23 -23.53 17.10 -12.48
CA LYS A 23 -23.02 16.40 -13.66
C LYS A 23 -23.79 15.10 -13.92
N TYR A 24 -24.05 14.32 -12.88
CA TYR A 24 -24.73 13.03 -13.00
C TYR A 24 -26.26 13.13 -12.89
N THR A 25 -26.80 14.02 -12.08
CA THR A 25 -28.27 14.21 -12.00
C THR A 25 -28.86 14.71 -13.33
N LYS A 26 -28.13 15.56 -14.06
CA LYS A 26 -28.51 15.98 -15.45
C LYS A 26 -28.54 14.80 -16.43
N LEU A 27 -27.82 13.71 -16.16
CA LEU A 27 -27.83 12.48 -16.94
C LEU A 27 -28.87 11.45 -16.42
N ALA A 28 -29.77 11.85 -15.54
CA ALA A 28 -30.81 11.03 -14.92
C ALA A 28 -30.31 9.89 -14.03
N TYR A 29 -29.12 10.04 -13.43
CA TYR A 29 -28.65 9.14 -12.38
C TYR A 29 -29.21 9.52 -11.01
N LYS A 30 -29.38 8.50 -10.14
CA LYS A 30 -29.49 8.68 -8.68
C LYS A 30 -28.12 8.59 -8.07
N ILE A 31 -27.80 9.50 -7.16
CA ILE A 31 -26.50 9.58 -6.53
C ILE A 31 -26.67 9.21 -5.05
N LYS A 32 -25.86 8.26 -4.57
CA LYS A 32 -25.73 7.96 -3.16
C LYS A 32 -24.32 8.32 -2.69
N VAL A 33 -24.22 9.19 -1.70
CA VAL A 33 -22.96 9.74 -1.20
C VAL A 33 -22.71 9.27 0.22
N TYR A 34 -21.51 8.85 0.50
CA TYR A 34 -21.01 8.49 1.82
C TYR A 34 -19.88 9.43 2.25
N THR A 35 -19.84 9.81 3.52
CA THR A 35 -18.83 10.74 4.03
C THR A 35 -18.62 10.62 5.54
N HIS A 36 -17.44 11.05 6.01
CA HIS A 36 -17.15 11.33 7.42
C HIS A 36 -17.46 12.78 7.80
N SER A 37 -17.72 13.65 6.82
CA SER A 37 -17.90 15.07 7.09
C SER A 37 -19.23 15.33 7.78
N THR A 38 -19.20 16.06 8.88
CA THR A 38 -20.41 16.52 9.60
C THR A 38 -21.07 17.73 8.96
N ASN A 39 -20.42 18.38 7.97
CA ASN A 39 -20.90 19.59 7.30
C ASN A 39 -22.01 19.34 6.25
N VAL A 40 -22.57 18.13 6.25
CA VAL A 40 -23.55 17.66 5.24
C VAL A 40 -24.93 18.29 5.43
N CYS A 41 -25.26 18.79 6.63
CA CYS A 41 -26.63 19.21 7.01
C CYS A 41 -27.22 20.36 6.16
N SER A 42 -26.39 21.10 5.42
CA SER A 42 -26.84 22.19 4.53
C SER A 42 -26.94 21.81 3.06
N PHE A 43 -26.60 20.56 2.70
CA PHE A 43 -26.56 20.12 1.33
C PHE A 43 -27.85 19.34 0.99
N CYS A 44 -28.70 19.93 0.17
CA CYS A 44 -29.91 19.28 -0.36
C CYS A 44 -29.95 19.39 -1.87
N MET A 45 -30.06 18.25 -2.54
CA MET A 45 -30.28 18.16 -3.98
C MET A 45 -31.27 17.05 -4.31
N GLU A 46 -32.08 17.26 -5.33
CA GLU A 46 -32.99 16.23 -5.85
C GLU A 46 -32.18 15.06 -6.43
N ASN A 47 -32.59 13.82 -6.12
CA ASN A 47 -31.92 12.58 -6.53
C ASN A 47 -30.51 12.36 -5.94
N VAL A 48 -30.14 13.08 -4.89
CA VAL A 48 -28.90 12.87 -4.12
C VAL A 48 -29.27 12.46 -2.70
N ASP A 49 -28.82 11.29 -2.29
CA ASP A 49 -28.96 10.74 -0.94
C ASP A 49 -27.58 10.72 -0.27
N ILE A 50 -27.44 11.35 0.88
CA ILE A 50 -26.16 11.48 1.59
C ILE A 50 -26.26 10.75 2.91
N GLU A 51 -25.31 9.86 3.19
CA GLU A 51 -25.22 9.07 4.39
C GLU A 51 -23.89 9.32 5.12
N TYR A 52 -24.01 9.75 6.37
CA TYR A 52 -22.88 9.82 7.29
C TYR A 52 -22.71 8.47 8.00
N CYS A 53 -21.50 7.91 8.00
CA CYS A 53 -21.19 6.65 8.69
C CYS A 53 -19.71 6.57 9.10
N GLU A 54 -19.38 5.63 10.00
CA GLU A 54 -18.01 5.45 10.50
C GLU A 54 -17.04 4.94 9.43
N ASN A 55 -17.52 4.07 8.53
CA ASN A 55 -16.70 3.47 7.46
C ASN A 55 -17.28 3.79 6.05
N PRO A 56 -17.29 5.07 5.63
CA PRO A 56 -17.99 5.49 4.42
C PRO A 56 -17.39 4.94 3.13
N MET A 57 -16.08 4.70 3.07
CA MET A 57 -15.46 4.09 1.88
C MET A 57 -15.97 2.66 1.68
N GLU A 58 -15.97 1.84 2.73
CA GLU A 58 -16.46 0.47 2.67
C GLU A 58 -17.95 0.41 2.37
N GLN A 59 -18.75 1.28 3.01
CA GLN A 59 -20.18 1.38 2.75
C GLN A 59 -20.48 1.82 1.32
N ALA A 60 -19.67 2.72 0.73
CA ALA A 60 -19.79 3.10 -0.66
C ALA A 60 -19.58 1.89 -1.60
N VAL A 61 -18.53 1.08 -1.35
CA VAL A 61 -18.27 -0.14 -2.13
C VAL A 61 -19.42 -1.14 -2.04
N LEU A 62 -19.88 -1.44 -0.82
CA LEU A 62 -20.97 -2.39 -0.59
C LEU A 62 -22.29 -1.92 -1.22
N SER A 63 -22.56 -0.62 -1.15
CA SER A 63 -23.75 -0.03 -1.76
C SER A 63 -23.66 -0.01 -3.28
N ALA A 64 -22.48 0.26 -3.84
CA ALA A 64 -22.28 0.20 -5.29
C ALA A 64 -22.61 -1.21 -5.82
N HIS A 65 -22.14 -2.25 -5.13
CA HIS A 65 -22.47 -3.63 -5.47
C HIS A 65 -23.96 -3.91 -5.35
N LYS A 66 -24.60 -3.58 -4.22
CA LYS A 66 -26.03 -3.84 -3.95
C LYS A 66 -26.96 -3.11 -4.90
N LEU A 67 -26.62 -1.90 -5.30
CA LEU A 67 -27.42 -1.07 -6.19
C LEU A 67 -27.12 -1.31 -7.68
N TYR A 68 -26.18 -2.21 -8.00
CA TYR A 68 -25.65 -2.39 -9.35
C TYR A 68 -25.25 -1.05 -9.97
N ALA A 69 -24.53 -0.22 -9.17
CA ALA A 69 -24.14 1.10 -9.59
C ALA A 69 -23.18 1.04 -10.78
N GLU A 70 -23.34 1.95 -11.72
CA GLU A 70 -22.47 2.04 -12.89
C GLU A 70 -21.05 2.46 -12.50
N LYS A 71 -20.95 3.31 -11.47
CA LYS A 71 -19.67 3.83 -10.96
C LYS A 71 -19.66 3.86 -9.45
N CYS A 72 -18.50 3.53 -8.87
CA CYS A 72 -18.15 3.80 -7.49
C CYS A 72 -16.95 4.75 -7.48
N GLN A 73 -17.16 5.99 -7.05
CA GLN A 73 -16.19 7.08 -7.18
C GLN A 73 -15.75 7.58 -5.82
N PHE A 74 -14.44 7.72 -5.64
CA PHE A 74 -13.83 8.26 -4.43
C PHE A 74 -13.20 9.61 -4.75
N TYR A 75 -13.79 10.68 -4.21
CA TYR A 75 -13.28 12.04 -4.31
C TYR A 75 -12.31 12.31 -3.17
N MET A 76 -11.04 12.39 -3.49
CA MET A 76 -9.92 12.47 -2.57
C MET A 76 -9.00 13.64 -2.92
N ASP A 77 -8.17 14.06 -1.97
CA ASP A 77 -7.29 15.22 -2.14
C ASP A 77 -6.28 15.04 -3.28
N ARG A 78 -5.73 13.83 -3.41
CA ARG A 78 -4.73 13.51 -4.45
C ARG A 78 -5.32 13.26 -5.84
N GLY A 79 -6.61 12.98 -5.93
CA GLY A 79 -7.30 12.76 -7.19
C GLY A 79 -6.85 11.56 -8.01
N GLY A 80 -6.15 10.59 -7.42
CA GLY A 80 -5.68 9.38 -8.09
C GLY A 80 -4.50 8.72 -7.40
N ILE A 81 -4.04 7.60 -7.96
CA ILE A 81 -2.82 6.90 -7.56
C ILE A 81 -1.71 7.28 -8.55
N TYR A 82 -0.50 7.49 -8.06
CA TYR A 82 0.63 7.96 -8.84
C TYR A 82 1.79 6.97 -8.78
N SER A 83 2.66 7.04 -9.78
CA SER A 83 3.86 6.19 -9.88
C SER A 83 4.81 6.35 -8.68
N VAL A 84 4.75 7.50 -8.01
CA VAL A 84 5.45 7.84 -6.77
C VAL A 84 4.66 8.95 -6.08
N ASP A 85 4.96 9.28 -4.82
CA ASP A 85 4.26 10.34 -4.09
C ASP A 85 4.43 11.71 -4.79
N PRO A 86 3.36 12.30 -5.35
CA PRO A 86 3.43 13.54 -6.12
C PRO A 86 3.76 14.78 -5.26
N TYR A 87 3.57 14.71 -3.94
CA TYR A 87 3.94 15.81 -3.05
C TYR A 87 5.46 15.89 -2.81
N LEU A 88 6.14 14.77 -2.91
CA LEU A 88 7.59 14.69 -2.71
C LEU A 88 8.36 14.70 -4.04
N PHE A 89 7.75 14.21 -5.10
CA PHE A 89 8.41 13.97 -6.40
C PHE A 89 7.60 14.58 -7.54
N PRO A 90 8.02 15.74 -8.10
CA PRO A 90 7.31 16.43 -9.20
C PRO A 90 7.20 15.62 -10.49
N MET A 91 8.03 14.56 -10.64
CA MET A 91 7.98 13.68 -11.82
C MET A 91 6.93 12.56 -11.70
N ALA A 92 6.14 12.53 -10.64
CA ALA A 92 5.11 11.52 -10.45
C ALA A 92 4.11 11.51 -11.62
N GLU A 93 3.89 10.33 -12.19
CA GLU A 93 2.92 10.11 -13.25
C GLU A 93 1.66 9.47 -12.68
N LYS A 94 0.48 9.97 -13.07
CA LYS A 94 -0.79 9.41 -12.64
C LYS A 94 -1.02 8.05 -13.32
N ILE A 95 -1.36 7.04 -12.53
CA ILE A 95 -1.69 5.70 -13.01
C ILE A 95 -3.16 5.70 -13.41
N ARG A 96 -3.45 5.39 -14.69
CA ARG A 96 -4.82 5.41 -15.21
C ARG A 96 -5.62 4.19 -14.83
N GLU A 97 -5.00 3.02 -14.88
CA GLU A 97 -5.62 1.73 -14.55
C GLU A 97 -4.70 0.89 -13.69
N MET A 98 -5.27 0.16 -12.76
CA MET A 98 -4.57 -0.69 -11.81
C MET A 98 -5.41 -1.92 -11.46
N ASP A 99 -4.75 -3.06 -11.28
CA ASP A 99 -5.38 -4.26 -10.74
C ASP A 99 -5.60 -4.12 -9.22
N TYR A 100 -6.58 -4.86 -8.68
CA TYR A 100 -6.84 -4.86 -7.24
C TYR A 100 -5.64 -5.32 -6.41
N ASP A 101 -4.87 -6.31 -6.88
CA ASP A 101 -3.73 -6.83 -6.14
C ASP A 101 -2.58 -5.83 -6.10
N GLU A 102 -2.34 -5.09 -7.18
CA GLU A 102 -1.41 -3.97 -7.20
C GLU A 102 -1.86 -2.86 -6.24
N ALA A 103 -3.15 -2.51 -6.24
CA ALA A 103 -3.71 -1.49 -5.35
C ALA A 103 -3.59 -1.89 -3.86
N VAL A 104 -3.84 -3.18 -3.54
CA VAL A 104 -3.63 -3.73 -2.19
C VAL A 104 -2.18 -3.60 -1.77
N GLU A 105 -1.23 -4.01 -2.62
CA GLU A 105 0.19 -3.90 -2.32
C GLU A 105 0.64 -2.45 -2.11
N MET A 106 0.11 -1.50 -2.88
CA MET A 106 0.40 -0.09 -2.68
C MET A 106 -0.14 0.42 -1.35
N SER A 107 -1.36 0.04 -0.97
CA SER A 107 -1.96 0.47 0.30
C SER A 107 -1.17 -0.02 1.52
N VAL A 108 -0.58 -1.20 1.43
CA VAL A 108 0.27 -1.78 2.50
C VAL A 108 1.67 -1.16 2.53
N ASN A 109 2.20 -0.72 1.39
CA ASN A 109 3.59 -0.28 1.26
C ASN A 109 3.77 1.25 1.20
N GLY A 110 2.85 2.03 1.75
CA GLY A 110 3.01 3.48 1.96
C GLY A 110 2.02 4.38 1.24
N TYR A 111 1.11 3.86 0.41
CA TYR A 111 -0.02 4.62 -0.13
C TYR A 111 -1.25 4.39 0.75
N ASN A 112 -1.41 5.20 1.80
CA ASN A 112 -2.38 4.95 2.86
C ASN A 112 -3.73 5.69 2.67
N ASP A 113 -4.02 6.26 1.50
CA ASP A 113 -5.26 7.02 1.29
C ASP A 113 -6.50 6.13 1.22
N ILE A 114 -6.36 4.88 0.79
CA ILE A 114 -7.42 3.86 0.76
C ILE A 114 -6.90 2.62 1.49
N SER A 115 -7.64 2.17 2.49
CA SER A 115 -7.24 0.99 3.25
C SER A 115 -7.31 -0.29 2.43
N GLN A 116 -6.43 -1.24 2.76
CA GLN A 116 -6.42 -2.58 2.17
C GLN A 116 -7.82 -3.24 2.21
N ASP A 117 -8.55 -3.10 3.32
CA ASP A 117 -9.87 -3.74 3.51
C ASP A 117 -10.90 -3.23 2.51
N VAL A 118 -10.88 -1.92 2.21
CA VAL A 118 -11.77 -1.32 1.21
C VAL A 118 -11.48 -1.87 -0.19
N ILE A 119 -10.21 -1.99 -0.56
CA ILE A 119 -9.80 -2.54 -1.86
C ILE A 119 -10.16 -4.03 -1.96
N LEU A 120 -9.92 -4.81 -0.90
CA LEU A 120 -10.31 -6.22 -0.84
C LEU A 120 -11.82 -6.41 -0.90
N THR A 121 -12.59 -5.52 -0.26
CA THR A 121 -14.05 -5.51 -0.35
C THR A 121 -14.51 -5.22 -1.78
N ALA A 122 -13.86 -4.27 -2.47
CA ALA A 122 -14.13 -3.99 -3.88
C ALA A 122 -13.79 -5.20 -4.77
N LYS A 123 -12.65 -5.85 -4.55
CA LYS A 123 -12.25 -7.06 -5.28
C LYS A 123 -13.27 -8.19 -5.11
N ARG A 124 -13.67 -8.51 -3.85
CA ARG A 124 -14.64 -9.57 -3.55
C ARG A 124 -16.00 -9.35 -4.20
N ASN A 125 -16.39 -8.10 -4.38
CA ASN A 125 -17.67 -7.72 -4.97
C ASN A 125 -17.56 -7.34 -6.45
N SER A 126 -16.38 -7.47 -7.06
CA SER A 126 -16.08 -7.06 -8.45
C SER A 126 -16.52 -5.61 -8.74
N THR A 127 -16.37 -4.74 -7.73
CA THR A 127 -16.79 -3.35 -7.80
C THR A 127 -15.64 -2.50 -8.32
N ARG A 128 -15.78 -1.97 -9.54
CA ARG A 128 -14.83 -1.01 -10.12
C ARG A 128 -14.80 0.28 -9.29
N LEU A 129 -13.60 0.71 -8.86
CA LEU A 129 -13.39 1.96 -8.17
C LEU A 129 -12.78 2.99 -9.11
N GLU A 130 -13.23 4.23 -9.01
CA GLU A 130 -12.63 5.39 -9.68
C GLU A 130 -12.18 6.39 -8.60
N ILE A 131 -10.88 6.72 -8.58
CA ILE A 131 -10.32 7.69 -7.64
C ILE A 131 -10.09 9.00 -8.37
N LEU A 132 -10.69 10.08 -7.87
CA LEU A 132 -10.71 11.41 -8.48
C LEU A 132 -10.43 12.50 -7.45
N SER A 133 -10.20 13.73 -7.93
CA SER A 133 -10.37 14.97 -7.15
C SER A 133 -11.47 15.83 -7.76
N PHE A 134 -11.84 16.91 -7.08
CA PHE A 134 -12.78 17.89 -7.64
C PHE A 134 -12.17 18.73 -8.77
N GLU A 135 -10.86 18.68 -8.95
CA GLU A 135 -10.09 19.51 -9.88
C GLU A 135 -9.63 18.73 -11.12
N ASP A 136 -9.68 17.40 -11.05
CA ASP A 136 -9.22 16.52 -12.11
C ASP A 136 -10.24 15.39 -12.37
N ASP A 137 -10.84 15.43 -13.55
CA ASP A 137 -11.85 14.48 -14.02
C ASP A 137 -11.27 13.17 -14.56
N GLU A 138 -9.94 13.05 -14.67
CA GLU A 138 -9.29 11.80 -15.09
C GLU A 138 -9.06 10.88 -13.87
N PRO A 139 -9.79 9.75 -13.76
CA PRO A 139 -9.66 8.86 -12.62
C PRO A 139 -8.42 7.96 -12.71
N THR A 140 -7.94 7.52 -11.54
CA THR A 140 -7.32 6.20 -11.46
C THR A 140 -8.41 5.16 -11.29
N THR A 141 -8.48 4.20 -12.18
CA THR A 141 -9.46 3.11 -12.14
C THR A 141 -8.84 1.85 -11.55
N ILE A 142 -9.41 1.35 -10.45
CA ILE A 142 -9.08 0.03 -9.89
C ILE A 142 -10.15 -0.94 -10.32
N LYS A 143 -9.75 -1.98 -11.04
CA LYS A 143 -10.63 -3.05 -11.56
C LYS A 143 -9.83 -4.32 -11.81
N GLU A 144 -10.51 -5.43 -12.08
CA GLU A 144 -9.83 -6.60 -12.62
C GLU A 144 -9.29 -6.27 -14.03
N VAL A 145 -7.98 -6.40 -14.21
CA VAL A 145 -7.33 -6.13 -15.49
C VAL A 145 -7.01 -7.46 -16.16
N ALA A 146 -7.67 -7.72 -17.29
CA ALA A 146 -7.39 -8.88 -18.12
C ALA A 146 -6.15 -8.61 -18.98
N GLY A 147 -4.99 -9.05 -18.51
CA GLY A 147 -3.73 -8.92 -19.23
C GLY A 147 -2.68 -8.12 -18.48
N MET A 148 -1.44 -8.17 -18.99
CA MET A 148 -0.32 -7.45 -18.37
C MET A 148 -0.35 -5.98 -18.76
N SER A 149 -0.11 -5.09 -17.79
CA SER A 149 0.17 -3.69 -18.07
C SER A 149 1.33 -3.58 -19.07
N GLU A 150 1.27 -2.59 -19.96
CA GLU A 150 2.38 -2.29 -20.88
C GLU A 150 3.65 -1.87 -20.12
N LYS A 151 3.51 -1.26 -18.95
CA LYS A 151 4.62 -0.86 -18.08
C LYS A 151 5.00 -1.99 -17.14
N VAL A 152 6.27 -2.37 -17.16
CA VAL A 152 6.83 -3.41 -16.28
C VAL A 152 6.81 -2.99 -14.81
N ILE A 153 7.18 -1.73 -14.56
CA ILE A 153 7.10 -1.09 -13.25
C ILE A 153 6.13 0.08 -13.37
N GLN A 154 5.07 0.03 -12.57
CA GLN A 154 4.05 1.07 -12.54
C GLN A 154 4.26 2.07 -11.41
N SER A 155 4.76 1.60 -10.27
CA SER A 155 4.86 2.43 -9.08
C SER A 155 6.04 2.09 -8.20
N ILE A 156 6.41 3.09 -7.39
CA ILE A 156 7.44 3.00 -6.35
C ILE A 156 6.82 3.52 -5.07
N THR A 157 6.94 2.75 -3.99
CA THR A 157 6.53 3.16 -2.65
C THR A 157 7.71 3.22 -1.70
N LYS A 158 7.57 4.05 -0.67
CA LYS A 158 8.53 4.22 0.41
C LYS A 158 7.85 3.96 1.74
N ASP A 159 8.43 3.06 2.52
CA ASP A 159 8.06 2.86 3.91
C ASP A 159 9.27 3.13 4.80
N THR A 160 9.13 4.06 5.74
CA THR A 160 10.17 4.45 6.71
C THR A 160 9.77 4.15 8.14
N ASP A 161 8.59 3.57 8.34
CA ASP A 161 8.06 3.24 9.65
C ASP A 161 8.29 1.76 9.99
N LEU A 162 9.52 1.33 9.80
CA LEU A 162 9.93 -0.05 10.06
C LEU A 162 11.30 -0.15 10.73
N ALA A 163 11.52 -1.28 11.36
CA ALA A 163 12.82 -1.70 11.88
C ALA A 163 13.13 -3.14 11.47
N VAL A 164 14.40 -3.45 11.24
CA VAL A 164 14.87 -4.82 11.04
C VAL A 164 15.44 -5.35 12.36
N VAL A 165 14.90 -6.47 12.81
CA VAL A 165 15.39 -7.23 13.96
C VAL A 165 16.15 -8.43 13.45
N THR A 166 17.36 -8.63 13.92
CA THR A 166 18.18 -9.82 13.64
C THR A 166 18.49 -10.55 14.93
N LEU A 167 18.12 -11.80 15.00
CA LEU A 167 18.53 -12.74 16.05
C LEU A 167 19.70 -13.56 15.54
N THR A 168 20.82 -13.55 16.26
CA THR A 168 22.05 -14.18 15.80
C THR A 168 22.29 -15.55 16.44
N GLU A 169 23.03 -16.40 15.73
CA GLU A 169 23.49 -17.72 16.20
C GLU A 169 22.36 -18.60 16.74
N ILE A 170 21.23 -18.65 16.06
CA ILE A 170 20.10 -19.50 16.41
C ILE A 170 20.42 -20.93 15.99
N PRO A 171 20.22 -21.93 16.88
CA PRO A 171 20.42 -23.32 16.51
C PRO A 171 19.50 -23.76 15.35
N ASP A 172 20.08 -24.38 14.32
CA ASP A 172 19.33 -25.00 13.24
C ASP A 172 18.66 -26.31 13.72
N LYS A 173 17.57 -26.15 14.47
CA LYS A 173 16.77 -27.25 15.02
C LYS A 173 15.30 -27.06 14.66
N LYS A 174 14.65 -28.15 14.34
CA LYS A 174 13.22 -28.17 14.06
C LYS A 174 12.42 -27.46 15.16
N GLY A 175 11.59 -26.50 14.78
CA GLY A 175 10.67 -25.80 15.64
C GLY A 175 11.22 -24.55 16.35
N VAL A 176 12.50 -24.18 16.20
CA VAL A 176 13.04 -22.96 16.81
C VAL A 176 12.44 -21.73 16.17
N THR A 177 12.43 -21.64 14.84
CA THR A 177 11.81 -20.54 14.09
C THR A 177 10.34 -20.38 14.47
N TYR A 178 9.58 -21.49 14.54
CA TYR A 178 8.18 -21.47 14.99
C TYR A 178 8.03 -20.82 16.37
N ARG A 179 8.88 -21.19 17.35
CA ARG A 179 8.79 -20.63 18.72
C ARG A 179 9.08 -19.14 18.75
N ILE A 180 10.03 -18.66 17.94
CA ILE A 180 10.35 -17.23 17.85
C ILE A 180 9.10 -16.44 17.39
N PHE A 181 8.51 -16.82 16.26
CA PHE A 181 7.36 -16.10 15.74
C PHE A 181 6.08 -16.35 16.55
N LYS A 182 5.95 -17.50 17.21
CA LYS A 182 4.83 -17.75 18.11
C LYS A 182 4.83 -16.78 19.30
N VAL A 183 5.96 -16.54 19.92
CA VAL A 183 6.06 -15.60 21.06
C VAL A 183 5.66 -14.18 20.66
N LEU A 184 6.02 -13.73 19.45
CA LEU A 184 5.61 -12.44 18.92
C LEU A 184 4.10 -12.40 18.56
N SER A 185 3.60 -13.46 17.94
CA SER A 185 2.19 -13.58 17.56
C SER A 185 1.27 -13.65 18.79
N ASP A 186 1.67 -14.33 19.87
CA ASP A 186 0.89 -14.41 21.11
C ASP A 186 0.70 -13.03 21.78
N GLU A 187 1.60 -12.07 21.47
CA GLU A 187 1.50 -10.67 21.92
C GLU A 187 0.92 -9.73 20.84
N ASN A 188 0.32 -10.28 19.78
CA ASN A 188 -0.27 -9.56 18.65
C ASN A 188 0.72 -8.63 17.90
N LEU A 189 2.01 -8.94 17.92
CA LEU A 189 3.02 -8.18 17.17
C LEU A 189 3.09 -8.67 15.72
N TYR A 190 2.95 -7.72 14.80
CA TYR A 190 3.01 -8.00 13.37
C TYR A 190 4.45 -8.08 12.89
N VAL A 191 4.75 -9.15 12.13
CA VAL A 191 6.04 -9.36 11.50
C VAL A 191 5.86 -9.34 9.99
N ASP A 192 6.61 -8.45 9.33
CA ASP A 192 6.73 -8.39 7.87
C ASP A 192 8.09 -8.96 7.43
N SER A 193 8.15 -9.51 6.23
CA SER A 193 9.39 -9.84 5.51
C SER A 193 10.43 -10.63 6.34
N ILE A 194 10.20 -11.94 6.47
CA ILE A 194 11.13 -12.84 7.18
C ILE A 194 12.27 -13.27 6.27
N MET A 195 13.52 -13.11 6.76
CA MET A 195 14.76 -13.55 6.11
C MET A 195 15.36 -14.70 6.86
N LEU A 196 15.41 -15.85 6.25
CA LEU A 196 15.97 -17.07 6.83
C LEU A 196 17.07 -17.59 5.89
N PRO A 197 18.34 -17.20 6.10
CA PRO A 197 19.44 -17.74 5.30
C PRO A 197 19.67 -19.20 5.60
N ALA A 198 20.37 -19.90 4.71
CA ALA A 198 20.79 -21.27 4.95
C ALA A 198 21.70 -21.33 6.20
N ALA A 199 21.50 -22.37 7.02
CA ALA A 199 22.29 -22.59 8.22
C ALA A 199 23.78 -22.79 7.88
N ASN A 200 24.65 -22.19 8.69
CA ASN A 200 26.08 -22.41 8.65
C ASN A 200 26.52 -23.06 9.98
N GLN A 201 27.24 -24.21 9.92
CA GLN A 201 27.73 -24.94 11.10
C GLN A 201 26.66 -25.20 12.18
N HIS A 202 25.44 -25.56 11.77
CA HIS A 202 24.28 -25.81 12.65
C HIS A 202 23.71 -24.57 13.37
N GLN A 203 24.08 -23.38 12.92
CA GLN A 203 23.52 -22.10 13.40
C GLN A 203 23.07 -21.25 12.21
N GLN A 204 22.13 -20.35 12.47
CA GLN A 204 21.63 -19.39 11.46
C GLN A 204 21.23 -18.09 12.14
N ASP A 205 21.26 -17.02 11.38
CA ASP A 205 20.68 -15.76 11.81
C ASP A 205 19.26 -15.67 11.24
N ILE A 206 18.32 -15.12 11.99
CA ILE A 206 16.98 -14.84 11.52
C ILE A 206 16.78 -13.34 11.58
N SER A 207 16.48 -12.74 10.43
CA SER A 207 16.10 -11.33 10.35
C SER A 207 14.65 -11.18 9.94
N PHE A 208 13.96 -10.16 10.45
CA PHE A 208 12.59 -9.86 10.06
C PHE A 208 12.30 -8.37 10.28
N CYS A 209 11.32 -7.86 9.55
CA CYS A 209 10.85 -6.49 9.68
C CYS A 209 9.68 -6.42 10.66
N ILE A 210 9.64 -5.35 11.42
CA ILE A 210 8.56 -4.96 12.33
C ILE A 210 8.22 -3.49 12.11
N LYS A 211 7.08 -3.02 12.61
CA LYS A 211 6.82 -1.60 12.71
C LYS A 211 7.81 -0.94 13.67
N ALA A 212 8.22 0.30 13.38
CA ALA A 212 9.17 1.02 14.22
C ALA A 212 8.64 1.24 15.64
N GLU A 213 7.31 1.43 15.80
CA GLU A 213 6.64 1.60 17.10
C GLU A 213 6.74 0.34 17.98
N ASP A 214 6.73 -0.86 17.40
CA ASP A 214 6.74 -2.13 18.12
C ASP A 214 8.16 -2.51 18.62
N ARG A 215 9.18 -1.74 18.27
CA ARG A 215 10.59 -2.06 18.55
C ARG A 215 10.85 -2.42 20.02
N GLN A 216 10.39 -1.57 20.95
CA GLN A 216 10.67 -1.75 22.37
C GLN A 216 10.01 -3.02 22.94
N ASP A 217 8.79 -3.30 22.51
CA ASP A 217 8.05 -4.48 22.93
C ASP A 217 8.68 -5.76 22.37
N VAL A 218 9.08 -5.76 21.11
CA VAL A 218 9.78 -6.89 20.48
C VAL A 218 11.11 -7.18 21.20
N GLU A 219 11.94 -6.16 21.46
CA GLU A 219 13.20 -6.33 22.19
C GLU A 219 12.96 -6.88 23.61
N ARG A 220 11.97 -6.38 24.33
CA ARG A 220 11.58 -6.83 25.67
C ARG A 220 11.13 -8.29 25.68
N ILE A 221 10.21 -8.65 24.77
CA ILE A 221 9.62 -10.00 24.69
C ILE A 221 10.67 -11.02 24.29
N LEU A 222 11.47 -10.74 23.28
CA LEU A 222 12.54 -11.64 22.85
C LEU A 222 13.59 -11.81 23.94
N SER A 223 14.00 -10.75 24.63
CA SER A 223 14.97 -10.81 25.73
C SER A 223 14.45 -11.65 26.88
N ALA A 224 13.17 -11.53 27.25
CA ALA A 224 12.55 -12.32 28.31
C ALA A 224 12.50 -13.83 27.96
N ASN A 225 12.44 -14.17 26.67
CA ASN A 225 12.37 -15.54 26.18
C ASN A 225 13.73 -16.10 25.68
N ARG A 226 14.83 -15.38 25.87
CA ARG A 226 16.15 -15.71 25.32
C ARG A 226 16.61 -17.13 25.65
N SER A 227 16.39 -17.60 26.87
CA SER A 227 16.75 -18.95 27.32
C SER A 227 16.00 -20.05 26.57
N ASN A 228 14.75 -19.81 26.20
CA ASN A 228 13.89 -20.76 25.48
C ASN A 228 14.10 -20.74 23.97
N LEU A 229 14.52 -19.58 23.44
CA LEU A 229 14.72 -19.37 22.01
C LEU A 229 16.14 -19.63 21.56
N HIS A 230 17.10 -19.64 22.50
CA HIS A 230 18.51 -20.01 22.31
C HIS A 230 19.25 -19.18 21.25
N PHE A 231 18.95 -17.89 21.09
CA PHE A 231 19.74 -16.99 20.27
C PHE A 231 20.84 -16.31 21.10
N LYS A 232 21.89 -15.85 20.43
CA LYS A 232 23.00 -15.17 21.10
C LYS A 232 22.72 -13.70 21.35
N ASP A 233 22.41 -12.94 20.32
CA ASP A 233 22.20 -11.51 20.39
C ASP A 233 20.98 -11.05 19.60
N ILE A 234 20.46 -9.87 19.98
CA ILE A 234 19.42 -9.13 19.25
C ILE A 234 20.06 -7.87 18.67
N ILE A 235 20.01 -7.72 17.36
CA ILE A 235 20.47 -6.52 16.67
C ILE A 235 19.26 -5.85 16.04
N VAL A 236 19.00 -4.57 16.35
CA VAL A 236 17.89 -3.81 15.77
C VAL A 236 18.42 -2.63 14.99
N LYS A 237 18.01 -2.54 13.73
CA LYS A 237 18.29 -1.41 12.83
C LYS A 237 16.99 -0.67 12.52
N SER A 238 16.91 0.61 12.90
CA SER A 238 15.71 1.45 12.74
C SER A 238 15.90 2.65 11.80
N ASN A 239 17.16 3.00 11.45
CA ASN A 239 17.42 4.07 10.48
C ASN A 239 17.44 3.53 9.04
N ILE A 240 16.34 2.92 8.63
CA ILE A 240 16.21 2.23 7.35
C ILE A 240 14.95 2.70 6.62
N ALA A 241 14.90 2.40 5.33
CA ALA A 241 13.72 2.54 4.49
C ALA A 241 13.56 1.29 3.62
N LYS A 242 12.33 0.88 3.42
CA LYS A 242 11.93 -0.12 2.43
C LYS A 242 11.41 0.60 1.20
N ILE A 243 12.09 0.44 0.07
CA ILE A 243 11.64 0.93 -1.23
C ILE A 243 11.11 -0.27 -2.00
N SER A 244 9.88 -0.16 -2.48
CA SER A 244 9.24 -1.23 -3.26
C SER A 244 8.90 -0.73 -4.65
N VAL A 245 9.35 -1.43 -5.67
CA VAL A 245 8.91 -1.25 -7.06
C VAL A 245 7.83 -2.28 -7.37
N MET A 246 6.75 -1.85 -7.98
CA MET A 246 5.57 -2.70 -8.23
C MET A 246 5.12 -2.63 -9.67
N GLY A 247 4.61 -3.76 -10.17
CA GLY A 247 4.03 -3.89 -11.50
C GLY A 247 3.73 -5.35 -11.85
N ALA A 248 2.61 -5.60 -12.51
CA ALA A 248 2.14 -6.95 -12.86
C ALA A 248 3.12 -7.75 -13.76
N ALA A 249 3.99 -7.04 -14.51
CA ALA A 249 4.95 -7.69 -15.39
C ALA A 249 6.27 -8.11 -14.72
N ILE A 250 6.48 -7.81 -13.45
CA ILE A 250 7.72 -8.14 -12.71
C ILE A 250 8.01 -9.64 -12.75
N GLN A 251 6.98 -10.48 -12.56
CA GLN A 251 7.14 -11.94 -12.55
C GLN A 251 7.54 -12.52 -13.90
N THR A 252 7.10 -11.90 -14.98
CA THR A 252 7.23 -12.48 -16.34
C THR A 252 8.45 -11.94 -17.11
N GLN A 253 9.04 -10.84 -16.64
CA GLN A 253 10.23 -10.26 -17.28
C GLN A 253 11.50 -10.55 -16.48
N SER A 254 12.42 -11.26 -17.10
CA SER A 254 13.74 -11.51 -16.52
C SER A 254 14.55 -10.22 -16.41
N GLY A 255 15.39 -10.13 -15.39
CA GLY A 255 16.37 -9.04 -15.25
C GLY A 255 15.87 -7.76 -14.57
N ILE A 256 14.61 -7.68 -14.12
CA ILE A 256 14.10 -6.47 -13.45
C ILE A 256 14.84 -6.23 -12.12
N ALA A 257 15.04 -7.30 -11.33
CA ALA A 257 15.82 -7.19 -10.09
C ALA A 257 17.27 -6.73 -10.38
N THR A 258 17.88 -7.25 -11.44
CA THR A 258 19.24 -6.84 -11.86
C THR A 258 19.27 -5.36 -12.22
N LYS A 259 18.32 -4.87 -13.01
CA LYS A 259 18.23 -3.45 -13.38
C LYS A 259 18.01 -2.56 -12.16
N LEU A 260 17.16 -2.98 -11.20
CA LEU A 260 16.96 -2.24 -9.95
C LEU A 260 18.26 -2.15 -9.16
N LEU A 261 18.98 -3.26 -9.00
CA LEU A 261 20.27 -3.29 -8.29
C LEU A 261 21.35 -2.50 -9.03
N GLU A 262 21.37 -2.51 -10.38
CA GLU A 262 22.27 -1.69 -11.18
C GLU A 262 22.04 -0.19 -10.94
N VAL A 263 20.79 0.26 -10.95
CA VAL A 263 20.43 1.66 -10.64
C VAL A 263 20.94 2.08 -9.26
N LEU A 264 20.75 1.23 -8.25
CA LEU A 264 21.19 1.52 -6.89
C LEU A 264 22.73 1.51 -6.77
N TYR A 265 23.39 0.57 -7.43
CA TYR A 265 24.86 0.49 -7.50
C TYR A 265 25.47 1.74 -8.16
N GLU A 266 24.95 2.15 -9.32
CA GLU A 266 25.41 3.36 -10.03
C GLU A 266 25.16 4.65 -9.23
N SER A 267 24.21 4.62 -8.29
CA SER A 267 23.86 5.74 -7.42
C SER A 267 24.61 5.72 -6.08
N ASP A 268 25.59 4.80 -5.91
CA ASP A 268 26.35 4.58 -4.67
C ASP A 268 25.47 4.27 -3.46
N ILE A 269 24.39 3.51 -3.67
CA ILE A 269 23.42 3.12 -2.63
C ILE A 269 23.62 1.65 -2.28
N ASN A 270 23.98 1.37 -1.02
CA ASN A 270 24.11 0.01 -0.52
C ASN A 270 22.75 -0.60 -0.17
N VAL A 271 22.48 -1.80 -0.71
CA VAL A 271 21.28 -2.58 -0.41
C VAL A 271 21.57 -3.53 0.74
N MET A 272 20.80 -3.43 1.83
CA MET A 272 20.93 -4.30 3.00
C MET A 272 20.20 -5.63 2.82
N SER A 273 19.05 -5.61 2.16
CA SER A 273 18.22 -6.78 1.88
C SER A 273 17.36 -6.56 0.66
N ILE A 274 16.99 -7.66 0.00
CA ILE A 274 16.08 -7.66 -1.16
C ILE A 274 15.03 -8.75 -0.98
N PHE A 275 13.79 -8.42 -1.31
CA PHE A 275 12.65 -9.34 -1.30
C PHE A 275 11.93 -9.27 -2.63
N THR A 276 11.46 -10.39 -3.11
CA THR A 276 10.69 -10.47 -4.35
C THR A 276 9.38 -11.20 -4.12
N SER A 277 8.31 -10.71 -4.74
CA SER A 277 7.04 -11.39 -4.88
C SER A 277 6.63 -11.41 -6.36
N GLU A 278 5.44 -11.87 -6.67
CA GLU A 278 4.95 -11.96 -8.05
C GLU A 278 4.85 -10.58 -8.71
N ILE A 279 4.47 -9.54 -7.95
CA ILE A 279 4.20 -8.20 -8.49
C ILE A 279 5.08 -7.12 -7.88
N LYS A 280 6.06 -7.49 -7.02
CA LYS A 280 6.84 -6.53 -6.25
C LYS A 280 8.28 -6.97 -6.04
N ILE A 281 9.21 -6.01 -6.11
CA ILE A 281 10.57 -6.14 -5.62
C ILE A 281 10.81 -5.05 -4.58
N SER A 282 11.16 -5.44 -3.36
CA SER A 282 11.46 -4.51 -2.27
C SER A 282 12.93 -4.58 -1.88
N VAL A 283 13.55 -3.44 -1.64
CA VAL A 283 14.90 -3.33 -1.11
C VAL A 283 14.89 -2.56 0.20
N ILE A 284 15.72 -3.00 1.14
CA ILE A 284 15.98 -2.25 2.38
C ILE A 284 17.34 -1.55 2.23
N LEU A 285 17.35 -0.27 2.54
CA LEU A 285 18.52 0.59 2.47
C LEU A 285 18.53 1.59 3.64
N GLU A 286 19.60 2.37 3.79
CA GLU A 286 19.63 3.44 4.78
C GLU A 286 18.60 4.52 4.45
N ARG A 287 17.88 4.99 5.47
CA ARG A 287 16.81 5.99 5.33
C ARG A 287 17.28 7.28 4.66
N SER A 288 18.53 7.69 4.90
CA SER A 288 19.15 8.87 4.28
C SER A 288 19.21 8.82 2.76
N HIS A 289 19.25 7.63 2.17
CA HIS A 289 19.33 7.43 0.73
C HIS A 289 17.97 7.19 0.06
N ALA A 290 16.88 7.11 0.83
CA ALA A 290 15.57 6.69 0.32
C ALA A 290 15.04 7.58 -0.81
N ASP A 291 15.06 8.90 -0.64
CA ASP A 291 14.51 9.83 -1.63
C ASP A 291 15.37 9.88 -2.90
N TRP A 292 16.68 9.78 -2.74
CA TRP A 292 17.60 9.67 -3.87
C TRP A 292 17.41 8.36 -4.65
N ALA A 293 17.25 7.25 -3.95
CA ALA A 293 16.94 5.96 -4.56
C ALA A 293 15.66 6.03 -5.40
N ILE A 294 14.58 6.59 -4.84
CA ILE A 294 13.30 6.74 -5.56
C ILE A 294 13.49 7.57 -6.82
N HIS A 295 14.20 8.70 -6.72
CA HIS A 295 14.45 9.58 -7.86
C HIS A 295 15.14 8.83 -9.01
N GLU A 296 16.24 8.12 -8.72
CA GLU A 296 17.00 7.40 -9.72
C GLU A 296 16.26 6.19 -10.28
N ILE A 297 15.54 5.44 -9.43
CA ILE A 297 14.71 4.32 -9.87
C ILE A 297 13.60 4.81 -10.81
N HIS A 298 12.87 5.87 -10.42
CA HIS A 298 11.80 6.43 -11.25
C HIS A 298 12.32 6.88 -12.62
N LYS A 299 13.42 7.64 -12.61
CA LYS A 299 14.04 8.17 -13.83
C LYS A 299 14.49 7.09 -14.81
N LYS A 300 14.99 5.95 -14.30
CA LYS A 300 15.62 4.90 -15.15
C LYS A 300 14.67 3.74 -15.45
N LEU A 301 13.67 3.46 -14.62
CA LEU A 301 12.85 2.26 -14.74
C LEU A 301 11.36 2.51 -15.04
N ILE A 302 10.82 3.72 -14.77
CA ILE A 302 9.39 4.03 -15.02
C ILE A 302 9.19 4.78 -16.34
N ARG A 303 10.19 5.47 -16.82
CA ARG A 303 10.15 6.23 -18.09
C ARG A 303 10.22 5.35 -19.32
#